data_f9630ffc946fe18ba71968bae80f5ec4
#
_entry.id   f9630ffc946fe18ba71968bae80f5ec4
#
_cell.length_a   1.000
_cell.length_b   1.000
_cell.length_c   1.000
_cell.angle_alpha   90.00
_cell.angle_beta   90.00
_cell.angle_gamma   90.00
#
_symmetry.space_group_name_H-M   'P 1'
#
loop_
_entity.id
_entity.type
_entity.pdbx_description
1 polymer ?
#
loop_
_entity_poly.entity_id
_entity_poly.type
_entity_poly.pdbx_seq_one_letter_code
_entity_poly.pdbx_strand_id
1 'polypeptide(L)'
;MPTVLIVDDSDSVRIAVRALFEAEPGFSVVGEAVNGMDAIDKADELVPDLIVLDLSMPIMNGLEAAETLKLNSPSTPIFILTAHGGPEVDRAARAAGVDAVFSKAGEDMDKMIATARATFSGKKSKQRTAKQR
;
A
#
# COMPACT_ATOMS: atom_id res chain seq x y z
N MET A 1 8.99 4.63 -12.97
CA MET A 1 8.13 3.46 -12.72
C MET A 1 7.89 3.33 -11.22
N PRO A 2 6.64 3.50 -10.76
CA PRO A 2 6.36 3.38 -9.33
C PRO A 2 6.69 2.02 -8.77
N THR A 3 7.25 2.01 -7.58
CA THR A 3 7.64 0.79 -6.90
C THR A 3 6.65 0.49 -5.76
N VAL A 4 6.39 -0.80 -5.54
CA VAL A 4 5.37 -1.24 -4.60
C VAL A 4 5.98 -2.19 -3.57
N LEU A 5 5.65 -1.96 -2.30
CA LEU A 5 5.95 -2.89 -1.21
C LEU A 5 4.63 -3.55 -0.79
N ILE A 6 4.61 -4.87 -0.76
CA ILE A 6 3.41 -5.63 -0.41
C ILE A 6 3.58 -6.23 0.98
N VAL A 7 2.65 -5.95 1.88
CA VAL A 7 2.74 -6.37 3.27
C VAL A 7 1.53 -7.20 3.65
N ASP A 8 1.74 -8.47 3.94
CA ASP A 8 0.68 -9.39 4.37
C ASP A 8 1.36 -10.62 4.95
N ASP A 9 0.78 -11.19 6.01
CA ASP A 9 1.36 -12.40 6.60
C ASP A 9 1.00 -13.66 5.82
N SER A 10 0.09 -13.55 4.86
CA SER A 10 -0.33 -14.69 4.03
C SER A 10 0.47 -14.75 2.73
N ASP A 11 1.17 -15.85 2.52
CA ASP A 11 1.93 -16.07 1.28
C ASP A 11 1.02 -16.01 0.06
N SER A 12 -0.17 -16.62 0.15
CA SER A 12 -1.07 -16.67 -1.00
C SER A 12 -1.60 -15.30 -1.37
N VAL A 13 -1.85 -14.44 -0.38
CA VAL A 13 -2.30 -13.08 -0.68
C VAL A 13 -1.17 -12.29 -1.32
N ARG A 14 0.05 -12.41 -0.79
CA ARG A 14 1.19 -11.69 -1.39
C ARG A 14 1.42 -12.12 -2.84
N ILE A 15 1.29 -13.41 -3.11
CA ILE A 15 1.43 -13.92 -4.48
C ILE A 15 0.37 -13.31 -5.39
N ALA A 16 -0.88 -13.27 -4.93
CA ALA A 16 -1.96 -12.73 -5.74
C ALA A 16 -1.79 -11.23 -6.00
N VAL A 17 -1.43 -10.47 -4.98
CA VAL A 17 -1.26 -9.02 -5.13
C VAL A 17 -0.06 -8.71 -6.02
N ARG A 18 1.03 -9.45 -5.83
CA ARG A 18 2.21 -9.28 -6.68
C ARG A 18 1.86 -9.54 -8.15
N ALA A 19 1.11 -10.60 -8.42
CA ALA A 19 0.73 -10.93 -9.80
C ALA A 19 -0.08 -9.81 -10.44
N LEU A 20 -0.98 -9.19 -9.68
CA LEU A 20 -1.78 -8.09 -10.18
C LEU A 20 -0.91 -6.88 -10.56
N PHE A 21 0.03 -6.52 -9.71
CA PHE A 21 0.90 -5.38 -10.00
C PHE A 21 1.90 -5.69 -11.11
N GLU A 22 2.41 -6.92 -11.16
CA GLU A 22 3.35 -7.28 -12.21
C GLU A 22 2.70 -7.37 -13.59
N ALA A 23 1.40 -7.64 -13.62
CA ALA A 23 0.66 -7.63 -14.88
C ALA A 23 0.37 -6.21 -15.36
N GLU A 24 0.54 -5.22 -14.50
CA GLU A 24 0.21 -3.85 -14.82
C GLU A 24 1.45 -3.12 -15.33
N PRO A 25 1.46 -2.67 -16.57
CA PRO A 25 2.63 -1.96 -17.11
C PRO A 25 2.90 -0.72 -16.27
N GLY A 26 4.14 -0.50 -15.93
CA GLY A 26 4.52 0.70 -15.22
C GLY A 26 4.62 0.54 -13.71
N PHE A 27 4.41 -0.66 -13.17
CA PHE A 27 4.63 -0.92 -11.75
C PHE A 27 5.72 -1.95 -11.56
N SER A 28 6.45 -1.83 -10.47
CA SER A 28 7.49 -2.78 -10.10
C SER A 28 7.36 -3.12 -8.62
N VAL A 29 7.19 -4.40 -8.30
CA VAL A 29 7.15 -4.84 -6.90
C VAL A 29 8.59 -4.98 -6.41
N VAL A 30 8.97 -4.16 -5.43
CA VAL A 30 10.36 -4.13 -4.97
C VAL A 30 10.58 -4.94 -3.71
N GLY A 31 9.53 -5.35 -3.04
CA GLY A 31 9.69 -6.18 -1.85
C GLY A 31 8.39 -6.64 -1.26
N GLU A 32 8.51 -7.54 -0.29
CA GLU A 32 7.37 -8.07 0.45
C GLU A 32 7.74 -8.07 1.93
N ALA A 33 6.76 -7.85 2.79
CA ALA A 33 6.94 -7.91 4.22
C ALA A 33 5.82 -8.75 4.84
N VAL A 34 6.08 -9.34 5.99
CA VAL A 34 5.17 -10.33 6.58
C VAL A 34 4.46 -9.82 7.83
N ASN A 35 4.85 -8.66 8.33
CA ASN A 35 4.19 -8.02 9.48
C ASN A 35 4.53 -6.54 9.49
N GLY A 36 3.97 -5.80 10.44
CA GLY A 36 4.16 -4.37 10.52
C GLY A 36 5.60 -3.93 10.76
N MET A 37 6.31 -4.64 11.62
CA MET A 37 7.71 -4.30 11.89
C MET A 37 8.58 -4.51 10.66
N ASP A 38 8.38 -5.63 9.98
CA ASP A 38 9.09 -5.93 8.74
C ASP A 38 8.78 -4.89 7.67
N ALA A 39 7.52 -4.41 7.64
CA ALA A 39 7.11 -3.39 6.70
C ALA A 39 7.85 -2.08 6.94
N ILE A 40 7.98 -1.68 8.19
CA ILE A 40 8.69 -0.45 8.54
C ILE A 40 10.16 -0.54 8.13
N ASP A 41 10.80 -1.66 8.43
CA ASP A 41 12.20 -1.87 8.06
C ASP A 41 12.38 -1.84 6.54
N LYS A 42 11.52 -2.53 5.83
CA LYS A 42 11.65 -2.59 4.38
C LYS A 42 11.28 -1.29 3.69
N ALA A 43 10.33 -0.56 4.24
CA ALA A 43 9.99 0.74 3.69
C ALA A 43 11.17 1.70 3.81
N ASP A 44 11.87 1.63 4.94
CA ASP A 44 13.05 2.47 5.16
C ASP A 44 14.17 2.11 4.19
N GLU A 45 14.36 0.83 3.98
CA GLU A 45 15.42 0.31 3.11
C GLU A 45 15.10 0.54 1.62
N LEU A 46 13.89 0.24 1.20
CA LEU A 46 13.52 0.20 -0.21
C LEU A 46 12.90 1.50 -0.74
N VAL A 47 12.42 2.33 0.14
CA VAL A 47 11.77 3.61 -0.18
C VAL A 47 10.73 3.44 -1.30
N PRO A 48 9.68 2.63 -1.06
CA PRO A 48 8.70 2.36 -2.12
C PRO A 48 7.83 3.57 -2.40
N ASP A 49 7.25 3.60 -3.60
CA ASP A 49 6.32 4.65 -3.98
C ASP A 49 4.91 4.38 -3.48
N LEU A 50 4.58 3.11 -3.23
CA LEU A 50 3.26 2.71 -2.75
C LEU A 50 3.44 1.53 -1.80
N ILE A 51 2.66 1.52 -0.71
CA ILE A 51 2.65 0.40 0.23
C ILE A 51 1.23 -0.18 0.26
N VAL A 52 1.12 -1.47 -0.01
CA VAL A 52 -0.15 -2.22 0.12
C VAL A 52 -0.04 -3.04 1.39
N LEU A 53 -0.94 -2.83 2.33
CA LEU A 53 -0.76 -3.24 3.70
C LEU A 53 -2.00 -3.99 4.22
N ASP A 54 -1.80 -5.20 4.71
CA ASP A 54 -2.87 -5.97 5.36
C ASP A 54 -3.19 -5.35 6.71
N LEU A 55 -4.47 -5.38 7.08
CA LEU A 55 -4.92 -4.85 8.35
C LEU A 55 -4.60 -5.80 9.51
N SER A 56 -4.84 -7.10 9.32
CA SER A 56 -4.68 -8.09 10.38
C SER A 56 -3.38 -8.85 10.25
N MET A 57 -2.41 -8.52 11.08
CA MET A 57 -1.10 -9.18 11.06
C MET A 57 -0.64 -9.40 12.50
N PRO A 58 0.20 -10.41 12.73
CA PRO A 58 0.79 -10.60 14.05
C PRO A 58 1.80 -9.50 14.35
N ILE A 59 2.13 -9.34 15.60
CA ILE A 59 3.14 -8.42 16.13
C ILE A 59 2.66 -6.97 16.06
N MET A 60 2.41 -6.46 14.86
CA MET A 60 1.95 -5.09 14.68
C MET A 60 0.93 -5.08 13.55
N ASN A 61 -0.30 -4.66 13.83
CA ASN A 61 -1.36 -4.67 12.82
C ASN A 61 -1.16 -3.53 11.82
N GLY A 62 -1.95 -3.57 10.74
CA GLY A 62 -1.79 -2.63 9.65
C GLY A 62 -2.01 -1.17 10.03
N LEU A 63 -2.92 -0.90 10.97
CA LEU A 63 -3.16 0.49 11.36
C LEU A 63 -1.99 1.06 12.13
N GLU A 64 -1.42 0.27 13.04
CA GLU A 64 -0.23 0.70 13.78
C GLU A 64 0.94 0.92 12.85
N ALA A 65 1.11 0.00 11.91
CA ALA A 65 2.19 0.14 10.92
C ALA A 65 1.98 1.39 10.07
N ALA A 66 0.74 1.65 9.63
CA ALA A 66 0.44 2.79 8.80
C ALA A 66 0.77 4.11 9.48
N GLU A 67 0.46 4.22 10.78
CA GLU A 67 0.78 5.43 11.52
C GLU A 67 2.27 5.70 11.51
N THR A 68 3.08 4.67 11.79
CA THR A 68 4.53 4.82 11.80
C THR A 68 5.07 5.12 10.40
N LEU A 69 4.56 4.42 9.40
CA LEU A 69 5.00 4.62 8.02
C LEU A 69 4.70 6.04 7.57
N LYS A 70 3.53 6.58 7.94
CA LYS A 70 3.18 7.95 7.57
C LYS A 70 4.02 8.99 8.29
N LEU A 71 4.42 8.71 9.52
CA LEU A 71 5.34 9.61 10.21
C LEU A 71 6.69 9.65 9.52
N ASN A 72 7.17 8.50 9.06
CA ASN A 72 8.48 8.40 8.41
C ASN A 72 8.45 8.91 6.98
N SER A 73 7.34 8.73 6.27
CA SER A 73 7.22 9.11 4.86
C SER A 73 5.82 9.62 4.58
N PRO A 74 5.52 10.86 4.97
CA PRO A 74 4.14 11.37 4.87
C PRO A 74 3.56 11.39 3.47
N SER A 75 4.41 11.48 2.45
CA SER A 75 3.91 11.56 1.07
C SER A 75 3.74 10.21 0.39
N THR A 76 4.13 9.12 1.03
CA THR A 76 3.99 7.79 0.42
C THR A 76 2.55 7.28 0.60
N PRO A 77 1.82 7.02 -0.49
CA PRO A 77 0.47 6.47 -0.37
C PRO A 77 0.49 5.09 0.26
N ILE A 78 -0.50 4.84 1.12
CA ILE A 78 -0.69 3.54 1.75
C ILE A 78 -2.10 3.08 1.45
N PHE A 79 -2.24 1.89 0.88
CA PHE A 79 -3.53 1.23 0.65
C PHE A 79 -3.65 0.07 1.62
N ILE A 80 -4.76 0.01 2.34
CA ILE A 80 -5.08 -1.15 3.19
C ILE A 80 -5.85 -2.16 2.34
N LEU A 81 -5.49 -3.42 2.48
CA LEU A 81 -6.19 -4.53 1.84
C LEU A 81 -6.64 -5.45 2.97
N THR A 82 -7.94 -5.60 3.16
CA THR A 82 -8.47 -6.30 4.32
C THR A 82 -9.56 -7.31 3.96
N ALA A 83 -9.60 -8.43 4.72
CA ALA A 83 -10.67 -9.42 4.56
C ALA A 83 -11.98 -8.92 5.16
N HIS A 84 -11.90 -8.00 6.13
CA HIS A 84 -13.08 -7.52 6.86
C HIS A 84 -13.07 -6.00 6.95
N GLY A 85 -13.68 -5.35 5.97
CA GLY A 85 -13.79 -3.91 5.96
C GLY A 85 -15.07 -3.44 6.60
N GLY A 86 -15.36 -2.15 6.46
CA GLY A 86 -16.59 -1.55 6.94
C GLY A 86 -16.35 -0.11 7.39
N PRO A 87 -17.42 0.58 7.79
CA PRO A 87 -17.28 2.00 8.16
C PRO A 87 -16.32 2.27 9.29
N GLU A 88 -16.23 1.37 10.27
CA GLU A 88 -15.31 1.55 11.40
C GLU A 88 -13.87 1.42 10.95
N VAL A 89 -13.60 0.44 10.08
CA VAL A 89 -12.26 0.27 9.51
C VAL A 89 -11.89 1.49 8.69
N ASP A 90 -12.82 1.97 7.88
CA ASP A 90 -12.57 3.15 7.03
C ASP A 90 -12.22 4.36 7.88
N ARG A 91 -12.93 4.58 8.98
CA ARG A 91 -12.66 5.71 9.85
C ARG A 91 -11.30 5.58 10.52
N ALA A 92 -10.99 4.39 11.03
CA ALA A 92 -9.71 4.14 11.69
C ALA A 92 -8.55 4.28 10.72
N ALA A 93 -8.72 3.78 9.52
CA ALA A 93 -7.69 3.88 8.48
C ALA A 93 -7.43 5.34 8.11
N ARG A 94 -8.50 6.11 7.94
CA ARG A 94 -8.36 7.51 7.62
C ARG A 94 -7.64 8.26 8.74
N ALA A 95 -7.98 7.95 9.99
CA ALA A 95 -7.31 8.56 11.14
C ALA A 95 -5.83 8.21 11.19
N ALA A 96 -5.46 7.04 10.70
CA ALA A 96 -4.06 6.60 10.65
C ALA A 96 -3.30 7.19 9.44
N GLY A 97 -3.98 7.90 8.57
CA GLY A 97 -3.37 8.52 7.39
C GLY A 97 -3.39 7.64 6.15
N VAL A 98 -4.14 6.55 6.16
CA VAL A 98 -4.24 5.65 5.02
C VAL A 98 -5.00 6.33 3.89
N ASP A 99 -4.56 6.11 2.68
CA ASP A 99 -5.09 6.79 1.50
C ASP A 99 -6.29 6.07 0.88
N ALA A 100 -6.39 4.75 1.03
CA ALA A 100 -7.53 3.99 0.53
C ALA A 100 -7.61 2.64 1.22
N VAL A 101 -8.82 2.06 1.28
CA VAL A 101 -9.07 0.75 1.87
C VAL A 101 -9.82 -0.10 0.85
N PHE A 102 -9.33 -1.31 0.63
CA PHE A 102 -9.95 -2.25 -0.31
C PHE A 102 -10.15 -3.59 0.38
N SER A 103 -11.19 -4.33 -0.04
CA SER A 103 -11.39 -5.68 0.47
C SER A 103 -10.56 -6.68 -0.33
N LYS A 104 -10.30 -7.83 0.25
CA LYS A 104 -9.56 -8.89 -0.44
C LYS A 104 -10.40 -9.65 -1.46
N ALA A 105 -11.64 -9.23 -1.69
CA ALA A 105 -12.48 -9.80 -2.73
C ALA A 105 -12.00 -9.32 -4.11
N GLY A 106 -12.13 -10.18 -5.12
CA GLY A 106 -11.55 -9.94 -6.43
C GLY A 106 -11.88 -8.61 -7.08
N GLU A 107 -13.16 -8.19 -7.00
CA GLU A 107 -13.56 -6.93 -7.59
C GLU A 107 -12.87 -5.74 -6.98
N ASP A 108 -12.69 -5.77 -5.65
CA ASP A 108 -12.01 -4.69 -4.95
C ASP A 108 -10.52 -4.69 -5.24
N MET A 109 -9.94 -5.86 -5.48
CA MET A 109 -8.53 -5.91 -5.88
C MET A 109 -8.32 -5.24 -7.23
N ASP A 110 -9.27 -5.38 -8.14
CA ASP A 110 -9.21 -4.69 -9.43
C ASP A 110 -9.35 -3.18 -9.22
N LYS A 111 -10.19 -2.76 -8.29
CA LYS A 111 -10.33 -1.34 -7.96
C LYS A 111 -9.06 -0.79 -7.35
N MET A 112 -8.36 -1.59 -6.56
CA MET A 112 -7.08 -1.20 -5.99
C MET A 112 -6.08 -0.89 -7.10
N ILE A 113 -5.99 -1.74 -8.10
CA ILE A 113 -5.09 -1.53 -9.23
C ILE A 113 -5.47 -0.27 -9.99
N ALA A 114 -6.79 -0.06 -10.23
CA ALA A 114 -7.25 1.13 -10.92
C ALA A 114 -6.91 2.40 -10.13
N THR A 115 -7.07 2.35 -8.81
CA THR A 115 -6.73 3.48 -7.95
C THR A 115 -5.23 3.77 -7.96
N ALA A 116 -4.42 2.71 -7.93
CA ALA A 116 -2.97 2.86 -8.01
C ALA A 116 -2.57 3.51 -9.33
N ARG A 117 -3.19 3.06 -10.42
CA ARG A 117 -2.93 3.61 -11.74
C ARG A 117 -3.25 5.11 -11.78
N ALA A 118 -4.41 5.48 -11.24
CA ALA A 118 -4.82 6.88 -11.18
C ALA A 118 -3.91 7.71 -10.29
N THR A 119 -3.42 7.14 -9.20
CA THR A 119 -2.57 7.84 -8.26
C THR A 119 -1.25 8.28 -8.91
N PHE A 120 -0.69 7.44 -9.76
CA PHE A 120 0.62 7.69 -10.33
C PHE A 120 0.59 8.21 -11.77
N SER A 121 -0.55 8.13 -12.43
CA SER A 121 -0.66 8.57 -13.81
C SER A 121 -0.85 10.09 -13.87
N GLY A 122 -0.18 10.75 -14.77
CA GLY A 122 -0.35 12.20 -14.97
C GLY A 122 -0.07 13.05 -13.75
N LYS A 123 -0.73 12.73 -12.66
CA LYS A 123 -0.58 13.46 -11.43
C LYS A 123 0.83 13.43 -10.90
N LYS A 124 1.47 12.28 -11.01
CA LYS A 124 2.84 12.13 -10.59
C LYS A 124 3.76 13.01 -11.41
N SER A 125 3.53 13.10 -12.69
CA SER A 125 4.29 13.98 -13.56
C SER A 125 4.21 15.42 -13.09
N LYS A 126 3.02 15.87 -12.80
CA LYS A 126 2.82 17.22 -12.33
C LYS A 126 3.52 17.48 -11.02
N GLN A 127 3.41 16.56 -10.10
CA GLN A 127 4.06 16.70 -8.82
C GLN A 127 5.55 16.74 -8.95
N ARG A 128 6.07 15.90 -9.81
CA ARG A 128 7.49 15.83 -10.02
C ARG A 128 8.01 17.16 -10.55
N THR A 129 7.31 17.72 -11.50
CA THR A 129 7.67 19.01 -12.06
C THR A 129 7.65 20.07 -10.96
N ALA A 130 6.61 20.05 -10.15
CA ALA A 130 6.48 21.03 -9.09
C ALA A 130 7.60 20.90 -8.06
N LYS A 131 8.01 19.72 -7.77
CA LYS A 131 9.04 19.51 -6.78
C LYS A 131 10.41 19.91 -7.21
N GLN A 132 10.62 19.98 -8.45
CA GLN A 132 11.92 20.35 -8.97
C GLN A 132 12.23 21.81 -8.87
N ARG A 133 11.33 22.60 -8.38
CA ARG A 133 11.57 24.00 -8.19
C ARG A 133 12.40 24.30 -7.04
#